data_8c15fa258db513b99b7c2f25c3738915
#
_entry.id   8c15fa258db513b99b7c2f25c3738915
#
_cell.length_a   1.000
_cell.length_b   1.000
_cell.length_c   1.000
_cell.angle_alpha   90.00
_cell.angle_beta   90.00
_cell.angle_gamma   90.00
#
_symmetry.space_group_name_H-M   'P 1'
#
loop_
_entity.id
_entity.type
_entity.pdbx_description
1 polymer ?
#
loop_
_entity_poly.entity_id
_entity_poly.type
_entity_poly.pdbx_seq_one_letter_code
_entity_poly.pdbx_strand_id
1 'polypeptide(L)'
;MSVDAGSLWGMLKQEGLVEGEAPRDPVTTTPWFVRTMLGIAGWIGAWFLLGFVGVGFAFVMKSATAALVVGASLCAVATFIFRTRASGDFASQFAFALSLAGQMLIVTGLTQIGSWQISSIALVLALLQAALFLLIQNFIHRVWSAMTGSGALVMALSNWGFHPYMQAGIFAAFSWAWLNEFSHPGRSTGMRAIGYGLVLLLIADLIIGSTAGMTRSLWLDRAGISLLGGAFAPWIAAALIGAIVIWVVWKLLLREGVALTEEPGLAAIGGAVLVALVSIKAPGIGVTMVILLIGYANGNRVLIGLGIFSLLAYLSHYYYMLQ
;
A
#
# COMPACT_ATOMS: atom_id res chain seq x y z
N MET A 1 -31.98 4.10 -16.36
CA MET A 1 -32.00 3.40 -17.66
C MET A 1 -30.68 2.65 -17.77
N SER A 2 -30.69 1.33 -17.66
CA SER A 2 -29.53 0.49 -17.93
C SER A 2 -29.40 0.35 -19.43
N VAL A 3 -28.41 0.98 -20.05
CA VAL A 3 -28.09 0.75 -21.46
C VAL A 3 -27.54 -0.68 -21.52
N ASP A 4 -28.21 -1.53 -22.35
CA ASP A 4 -27.76 -2.89 -22.57
C ASP A 4 -26.35 -2.88 -23.22
N ALA A 5 -25.45 -3.74 -22.74
CA ALA A 5 -24.08 -3.80 -23.24
C ALA A 5 -23.97 -4.04 -24.75
N GLY A 6 -24.94 -4.82 -25.32
CA GLY A 6 -25.02 -5.07 -26.74
C GLY A 6 -25.38 -3.83 -27.55
N SER A 7 -26.32 -3.00 -27.04
CA SER A 7 -26.70 -1.74 -27.68
C SER A 7 -25.58 -0.69 -27.62
N LEU A 8 -24.86 -0.63 -26.52
CA LEU A 8 -23.67 0.25 -26.37
C LEU A 8 -22.58 -0.14 -27.37
N TRP A 9 -22.27 -1.44 -27.50
CA TRP A 9 -21.29 -1.93 -28.46
C TRP A 9 -21.67 -1.58 -29.90
N GLY A 10 -22.97 -1.73 -30.25
CA GLY A 10 -23.50 -1.36 -31.58
C GLY A 10 -23.29 0.12 -31.89
N MET A 11 -23.56 1.01 -30.94
CA MET A 11 -23.31 2.46 -31.07
C MET A 11 -21.84 2.79 -31.26
N LEU A 12 -20.96 2.21 -30.44
CA LEU A 12 -19.52 2.42 -30.54
C LEU A 12 -18.93 1.91 -31.86
N LYS A 13 -19.49 0.82 -32.40
CA LYS A 13 -19.10 0.27 -33.72
C LYS A 13 -19.56 1.15 -34.88
N GLN A 14 -20.77 1.73 -34.80
CA GLN A 14 -21.26 2.70 -35.78
C GLN A 14 -20.42 3.97 -35.84
N GLU A 15 -19.89 4.39 -34.70
CA GLU A 15 -19.00 5.55 -34.58
C GLU A 15 -17.51 5.24 -34.93
N GLY A 16 -17.21 3.98 -35.32
CA GLY A 16 -15.83 3.58 -35.67
C GLY A 16 -14.86 3.54 -34.48
N LEU A 17 -15.36 3.59 -33.25
CA LEU A 17 -14.56 3.61 -32.04
C LEU A 17 -14.10 2.22 -31.60
N VAL A 18 -14.75 1.16 -32.11
CA VAL A 18 -14.38 -0.23 -31.78
C VAL A 18 -14.51 -1.10 -33.06
N GLU A 19 -13.57 -2.05 -33.19
CA GLU A 19 -13.57 -3.05 -34.26
C GLU A 19 -13.73 -4.46 -33.67
N GLY A 20 -14.35 -5.38 -34.42
CA GLY A 20 -14.53 -6.77 -34.03
C GLY A 20 -15.96 -7.15 -33.62
N GLU A 21 -16.11 -8.28 -32.94
CA GLU A 21 -17.37 -8.75 -32.37
C GLU A 21 -17.58 -8.20 -30.94
N ALA A 22 -18.87 -8.04 -30.57
CA ALA A 22 -19.20 -7.65 -29.19
C ALA A 22 -18.57 -8.62 -28.19
N PRO A 23 -18.01 -8.13 -27.07
CA PRO A 23 -17.56 -9.01 -25.99
C PRO A 23 -18.73 -9.92 -25.61
N ARG A 24 -18.52 -11.24 -25.64
CA ARG A 24 -19.52 -12.18 -25.13
C ARG A 24 -19.82 -11.83 -23.71
N ASP A 25 -21.11 -11.82 -23.34
CA ASP A 25 -21.53 -11.56 -21.95
C ASP A 25 -20.65 -12.38 -21.00
N PRO A 26 -20.10 -11.75 -19.95
CA PRO A 26 -19.31 -12.50 -18.99
C PRO A 26 -20.21 -13.59 -18.40
N VAL A 27 -19.79 -14.85 -18.59
CA VAL A 27 -20.39 -16.02 -17.95
C VAL A 27 -20.79 -15.63 -16.54
N THR A 28 -22.06 -15.79 -16.20
CA THR A 28 -22.74 -15.47 -14.94
C THR A 28 -21.78 -15.20 -13.79
N THR A 29 -21.54 -13.92 -13.53
CA THR A 29 -20.59 -13.53 -12.47
C THR A 29 -21.11 -14.02 -11.14
N THR A 30 -20.37 -14.91 -10.50
CA THR A 30 -20.67 -15.37 -9.14
C THR A 30 -21.06 -14.18 -8.27
N PRO A 31 -22.21 -14.19 -7.59
CA PRO A 31 -22.63 -13.08 -6.74
C PRO A 31 -21.54 -12.65 -5.77
N TRP A 32 -21.42 -11.36 -5.51
CA TRP A 32 -20.33 -10.80 -4.67
C TRP A 32 -20.23 -11.47 -3.30
N PHE A 33 -21.35 -11.83 -2.67
CA PHE A 33 -21.38 -12.50 -1.37
C PHE A 33 -20.81 -13.92 -1.45
N VAL A 34 -21.03 -14.66 -2.56
CA VAL A 34 -20.43 -15.98 -2.77
C VAL A 34 -18.92 -15.86 -2.93
N ARG A 35 -18.45 -14.84 -3.67
CA ARG A 35 -17.00 -14.55 -3.78
C ARG A 35 -16.39 -14.22 -2.42
N THR A 36 -17.08 -13.43 -1.61
CA THR A 36 -16.62 -13.08 -0.27
C THR A 36 -16.57 -14.32 0.62
N MET A 37 -17.60 -15.17 0.59
CA MET A 37 -17.61 -16.42 1.35
C MET A 37 -16.49 -17.38 0.91
N LEU A 38 -16.27 -17.54 -0.38
CA LEU A 38 -15.17 -18.34 -0.93
C LEU A 38 -13.80 -17.78 -0.53
N GLY A 39 -13.67 -16.45 -0.53
CA GLY A 39 -12.47 -15.76 -0.06
C GLY A 39 -12.20 -16.05 1.42
N ILE A 40 -13.20 -15.89 2.28
CA ILE A 40 -13.10 -16.18 3.73
C ILE A 40 -12.79 -17.66 3.96
N ALA A 41 -13.49 -18.57 3.27
CA ALA A 41 -13.23 -20.01 3.35
C ALA A 41 -11.80 -20.36 2.91
N GLY A 42 -11.30 -19.72 1.84
CA GLY A 42 -9.92 -19.86 1.39
C GLY A 42 -8.91 -19.38 2.43
N TRP A 43 -9.18 -18.26 3.09
CA TRP A 43 -8.36 -17.75 4.19
C TRP A 43 -8.35 -18.70 5.39
N ILE A 44 -9.53 -19.16 5.84
CA ILE A 44 -9.65 -20.11 6.94
C ILE A 44 -8.89 -21.41 6.61
N GLY A 45 -9.10 -21.97 5.40
CA GLY A 45 -8.38 -23.14 4.94
C GLY A 45 -6.86 -22.93 4.90
N ALA A 46 -6.41 -21.76 4.45
CA ALA A 46 -5.00 -21.39 4.45
C ALA A 46 -4.42 -21.29 5.88
N TRP A 47 -5.15 -20.71 6.84
CA TRP A 47 -4.74 -20.65 8.25
C TRP A 47 -4.62 -22.04 8.87
N PHE A 48 -5.59 -22.94 8.61
CA PHE A 48 -5.52 -24.33 9.08
C PHE A 48 -4.34 -25.07 8.46
N LEU A 49 -4.11 -24.90 7.16
CA LEU A 49 -2.96 -25.51 6.48
C LEU A 49 -1.64 -24.96 7.04
N LEU A 50 -1.53 -23.64 7.20
CA LEU A 50 -0.35 -23.00 7.78
C LEU A 50 -0.11 -23.45 9.23
N GLY A 51 -1.18 -23.58 10.04
CA GLY A 51 -1.11 -24.11 11.39
C GLY A 51 -0.63 -25.55 11.40
N PHE A 52 -1.21 -26.41 10.56
CA PHE A 52 -0.81 -27.82 10.44
C PHE A 52 0.63 -27.97 9.94
N VAL A 53 0.99 -27.22 8.90
CA VAL A 53 2.36 -27.16 8.37
C VAL A 53 3.31 -26.59 9.42
N GLY A 54 2.91 -25.54 10.15
CA GLY A 54 3.71 -24.92 11.21
C GLY A 54 4.02 -25.87 12.36
N VAL A 55 3.04 -26.67 12.81
CA VAL A 55 3.24 -27.68 13.83
C VAL A 55 4.04 -28.87 13.28
N GLY A 56 3.70 -29.37 12.08
CA GLY A 56 4.37 -30.51 11.44
C GLY A 56 5.81 -30.19 11.01
N PHE A 57 6.10 -28.94 10.67
CA PHE A 57 7.41 -28.48 10.24
C PHE A 57 8.10 -27.56 11.27
N ALA A 58 7.74 -27.65 12.55
CA ALA A 58 8.39 -26.87 13.61
C ALA A 58 9.92 -27.08 13.65
N PHE A 59 10.41 -28.26 13.18
CA PHE A 59 11.83 -28.52 13.01
C PHE A 59 12.48 -27.64 11.93
N VAL A 60 11.73 -27.23 10.87
CA VAL A 60 12.20 -26.31 9.83
C VAL A 60 12.56 -24.96 10.43
N MET A 61 11.78 -24.50 11.41
CA MET A 61 12.01 -23.23 12.10
C MET A 61 13.23 -23.27 13.03
N LYS A 62 13.80 -24.45 13.31
CA LYS A 62 15.02 -24.62 14.13
C LYS A 62 16.31 -24.53 13.31
N SER A 63 16.22 -24.54 11.98
CA SER A 63 17.37 -24.47 11.08
C SER A 63 17.20 -23.32 10.09
N ALA A 64 18.12 -22.37 10.13
CA ALA A 64 18.14 -21.23 9.22
C ALA A 64 18.10 -21.67 7.75
N THR A 65 18.94 -22.66 7.38
CA THR A 65 19.00 -23.16 6.01
C THR A 65 17.69 -23.82 5.60
N ALA A 66 17.10 -24.67 6.47
CA ALA A 66 15.81 -25.31 6.17
C ALA A 66 14.69 -24.27 6.00
N ALA A 67 14.63 -23.24 6.86
CA ALA A 67 13.65 -22.16 6.77
C ALA A 67 13.79 -21.38 5.47
N LEU A 68 15.02 -21.07 5.05
CA LEU A 68 15.27 -20.36 3.78
C LEU A 68 14.88 -21.20 2.56
N VAL A 69 15.30 -22.47 2.51
CA VAL A 69 15.00 -23.37 1.38
C VAL A 69 13.50 -23.61 1.26
N VAL A 70 12.83 -23.99 2.36
CA VAL A 70 11.39 -24.20 2.36
C VAL A 70 10.64 -22.92 2.05
N GLY A 71 11.03 -21.77 2.64
CA GLY A 71 10.44 -20.47 2.37
C GLY A 71 10.55 -20.06 0.91
N ALA A 72 11.72 -20.21 0.30
CA ALA A 72 11.94 -19.93 -1.12
C ALA A 72 11.11 -20.88 -2.00
N SER A 73 11.02 -22.16 -1.66
CA SER A 73 10.22 -23.15 -2.38
C SER A 73 8.72 -22.79 -2.33
N LEU A 74 8.19 -22.38 -1.18
CA LEU A 74 6.80 -21.94 -1.04
C LEU A 74 6.50 -20.69 -1.89
N CYS A 75 7.40 -19.70 -1.90
CA CYS A 75 7.26 -18.54 -2.76
C CYS A 75 7.30 -18.91 -4.26
N ALA A 76 8.16 -19.86 -4.64
CA ALA A 76 8.24 -20.34 -6.02
C ALA A 76 6.96 -21.08 -6.45
N VAL A 77 6.44 -21.97 -5.60
CA VAL A 77 5.17 -22.69 -5.83
C VAL A 77 4.01 -21.71 -5.92
N ALA A 78 3.92 -20.73 -5.02
CA ALA A 78 2.90 -19.68 -5.07
C ALA A 78 2.97 -18.92 -6.40
N THR A 79 4.17 -18.51 -6.81
CA THR A 79 4.38 -17.82 -8.10
C THR A 79 3.95 -18.70 -9.29
N PHE A 80 4.24 -19.98 -9.25
CA PHE A 80 3.80 -20.94 -10.27
C PHE A 80 2.28 -21.03 -10.35
N ILE A 81 1.58 -21.17 -9.20
CA ILE A 81 0.11 -21.22 -9.14
C ILE A 81 -0.49 -19.94 -9.71
N PHE A 82 0.04 -18.76 -9.37
CA PHE A 82 -0.46 -17.49 -9.92
C PHE A 82 -0.23 -17.34 -11.43
N ARG A 83 0.77 -18.01 -12.00
CA ARG A 83 1.06 -17.98 -13.45
C ARG A 83 0.24 -18.97 -14.25
N THR A 84 -0.26 -20.05 -13.62
CA THR A 84 -1.16 -20.99 -14.28
C THR A 84 -2.54 -20.36 -14.43
N ARG A 85 -3.10 -20.41 -15.66
CA ARG A 85 -4.41 -19.81 -15.99
C ARG A 85 -5.61 -20.46 -15.29
N ALA A 86 -5.41 -21.52 -14.51
CA ALA A 86 -6.45 -22.26 -13.81
C ALA A 86 -6.82 -21.68 -12.44
N SER A 87 -6.52 -20.41 -12.17
CA SER A 87 -6.75 -19.82 -10.86
C SER A 87 -8.21 -19.40 -10.68
N GLY A 88 -9.02 -20.30 -10.12
CA GLY A 88 -10.25 -19.92 -9.42
C GLY A 88 -9.93 -19.07 -8.17
N ASP A 89 -10.95 -18.43 -7.61
CA ASP A 89 -10.80 -17.57 -6.42
C ASP A 89 -10.11 -18.29 -5.26
N PHE A 90 -10.40 -19.58 -5.05
CA PHE A 90 -9.76 -20.42 -4.02
C PHE A 90 -8.24 -20.59 -4.28
N ALA A 91 -7.85 -20.93 -5.51
CA ALA A 91 -6.45 -21.16 -5.84
C ALA A 91 -5.61 -19.88 -5.66
N SER A 92 -6.18 -18.72 -5.97
CA SER A 92 -5.55 -17.42 -5.77
C SER A 92 -5.33 -17.11 -4.28
N GLN A 93 -6.31 -17.37 -3.42
CA GLN A 93 -6.20 -17.17 -1.96
C GLN A 93 -5.20 -18.15 -1.35
N PHE A 94 -5.25 -19.41 -1.78
CA PHE A 94 -4.29 -20.43 -1.35
C PHE A 94 -2.85 -20.07 -1.73
N ALA A 95 -2.62 -19.66 -2.98
CA ALA A 95 -1.31 -19.23 -3.45
C ALA A 95 -0.81 -17.98 -2.69
N PHE A 96 -1.72 -17.05 -2.36
CA PHE A 96 -1.39 -15.88 -1.56
C PHE A 96 -0.93 -16.29 -0.15
N ALA A 97 -1.68 -17.16 0.53
CA ALA A 97 -1.31 -17.67 1.85
C ALA A 97 0.04 -18.42 1.82
N LEU A 98 0.27 -19.23 0.77
CA LEU A 98 1.52 -19.95 0.57
C LEU A 98 2.71 -18.99 0.41
N SER A 99 2.51 -17.90 -0.36
CA SER A 99 3.51 -16.84 -0.51
C SER A 99 3.82 -16.15 0.82
N LEU A 100 2.80 -15.85 1.63
CA LEU A 100 2.98 -15.24 2.96
C LEU A 100 3.79 -16.16 3.89
N ALA A 101 3.44 -17.45 3.92
CA ALA A 101 4.19 -18.44 4.71
C ALA A 101 5.65 -18.52 4.28
N GLY A 102 5.90 -18.55 2.97
CA GLY A 102 7.25 -18.54 2.42
C GLY A 102 8.05 -17.32 2.85
N GLN A 103 7.45 -16.13 2.77
CA GLN A 103 8.07 -14.88 3.20
C GLN A 103 8.40 -14.91 4.69
N MET A 104 7.48 -15.38 5.54
CA MET A 104 7.71 -15.52 6.99
C MET A 104 8.86 -16.45 7.29
N LEU A 105 8.94 -17.62 6.63
CA LEU A 105 10.05 -18.55 6.79
C LEU A 105 11.38 -17.95 6.33
N ILE A 106 11.40 -17.19 5.23
CA ILE A 106 12.62 -16.50 4.78
C ILE A 106 13.09 -15.52 5.84
N VAL A 107 12.19 -14.68 6.38
CA VAL A 107 12.53 -13.74 7.47
C VAL A 107 13.06 -14.49 8.69
N THR A 108 12.38 -15.57 9.12
CA THR A 108 12.81 -16.41 10.24
C THR A 108 14.19 -17.01 9.99
N GLY A 109 14.45 -17.53 8.79
CA GLY A 109 15.76 -18.05 8.43
C GLY A 109 16.87 -17.00 8.47
N LEU A 110 16.59 -15.79 7.94
CA LEU A 110 17.54 -14.69 7.96
C LEU A 110 17.86 -14.21 9.38
N THR A 111 16.89 -14.19 10.30
CA THR A 111 17.12 -13.83 11.70
C THR A 111 17.98 -14.83 12.45
N GLN A 112 18.04 -16.09 12.00
CA GLN A 112 18.85 -17.15 12.60
C GLN A 112 20.28 -17.25 12.03
N ILE A 113 20.57 -16.64 10.89
CA ILE A 113 21.94 -16.60 10.30
C ILE A 113 22.83 -15.61 11.09
N GLY A 114 22.84 -15.66 12.42
CA GLY A 114 23.77 -14.90 13.25
C GLY A 114 23.76 -13.38 12.97
N SER A 115 24.67 -12.61 13.32
CA SER A 115 24.93 -11.16 13.33
C SER A 115 24.26 -10.22 12.26
N TRP A 116 23.23 -10.61 11.53
CA TRP A 116 22.56 -9.73 10.58
C TRP A 116 21.77 -8.65 11.32
N GLN A 117 22.05 -7.40 10.98
CA GLN A 117 21.26 -6.28 11.51
C GLN A 117 19.84 -6.32 10.91
N ILE A 118 18.87 -5.88 11.69
CA ILE A 118 17.47 -5.80 11.27
C ILE A 118 17.30 -5.03 9.95
N SER A 119 18.10 -3.97 9.75
CA SER A 119 18.12 -3.20 8.50
C SER A 119 18.55 -4.00 7.27
N SER A 120 19.52 -4.92 7.42
CA SER A 120 19.96 -5.80 6.33
C SER A 120 18.88 -6.82 5.98
N ILE A 121 18.21 -7.40 6.98
CA ILE A 121 17.08 -8.31 6.78
C ILE A 121 15.93 -7.57 6.09
N ALA A 122 15.62 -6.35 6.53
CA ALA A 122 14.61 -5.51 5.94
C ALA A 122 14.93 -5.16 4.47
N LEU A 123 16.18 -4.90 4.14
CA LEU A 123 16.60 -4.66 2.75
C LEU A 123 16.38 -5.90 1.88
N VAL A 124 16.77 -7.09 2.37
CA VAL A 124 16.51 -8.35 1.65
C VAL A 124 15.00 -8.57 1.46
N LEU A 125 14.20 -8.28 2.49
CA LEU A 125 12.74 -8.38 2.38
C LEU A 125 12.18 -7.38 1.35
N ALA A 126 12.68 -6.13 1.32
CA ALA A 126 12.27 -5.14 0.33
C ALA A 126 12.58 -5.62 -1.11
N LEU A 127 13.77 -6.19 -1.33
CA LEU A 127 14.17 -6.76 -2.62
C LEU A 127 13.31 -7.97 -3.00
N LEU A 128 13.02 -8.86 -2.05
CA LEU A 128 12.12 -9.99 -2.25
C LEU A 128 10.72 -9.51 -2.67
N GLN A 129 10.18 -8.51 -1.99
CA GLN A 129 8.87 -7.94 -2.32
C GLN A 129 8.85 -7.28 -3.70
N ALA A 130 9.91 -6.58 -4.07
CA ALA A 130 10.05 -6.02 -5.41
C ALA A 130 10.08 -7.14 -6.49
N ALA A 131 10.81 -8.22 -6.24
CA ALA A 131 10.82 -9.38 -7.13
C ALA A 131 9.45 -10.03 -7.25
N LEU A 132 8.76 -10.29 -6.12
CA LEU A 132 7.42 -10.88 -6.11
C LEU A 132 6.38 -9.97 -6.79
N PHE A 133 6.47 -8.64 -6.61
CA PHE A 133 5.62 -7.66 -7.30
C PHE A 133 5.73 -7.76 -8.82
N LEU A 134 6.94 -7.97 -9.33
CA LEU A 134 7.19 -8.11 -10.77
C LEU A 134 6.76 -9.49 -11.29
N LEU A 135 7.02 -10.55 -10.53
CA LEU A 135 6.77 -11.94 -10.93
C LEU A 135 5.28 -12.32 -10.86
N ILE A 136 4.55 -11.82 -9.86
CA ILE A 136 3.14 -12.16 -9.59
C ILE A 136 2.24 -11.03 -10.06
N GLN A 137 1.38 -11.32 -11.05
CA GLN A 137 0.50 -10.30 -11.64
C GLN A 137 -0.86 -10.18 -10.93
N ASN A 138 -1.08 -10.92 -9.84
CA ASN A 138 -2.30 -10.82 -9.05
C ASN A 138 -2.35 -9.46 -8.33
N PHE A 139 -3.48 -8.75 -8.46
CA PHE A 139 -3.64 -7.39 -7.91
C PHE A 139 -3.46 -7.33 -6.40
N ILE A 140 -4.09 -8.25 -5.65
CA ILE A 140 -4.04 -8.29 -4.18
C ILE A 140 -2.61 -8.56 -3.71
N HIS A 141 -1.93 -9.51 -4.35
CA HIS A 141 -0.54 -9.81 -4.04
C HIS A 141 0.39 -8.61 -4.32
N ARG A 142 0.17 -7.89 -5.42
CA ARG A 142 0.92 -6.66 -5.73
C ARG A 142 0.70 -5.56 -4.70
N VAL A 143 -0.55 -5.35 -4.25
CA VAL A 143 -0.86 -4.40 -3.16
C VAL A 143 -0.10 -4.78 -1.89
N TRP A 144 -0.14 -6.06 -1.51
CA TRP A 144 0.61 -6.57 -0.37
C TRP A 144 2.12 -6.36 -0.52
N SER A 145 2.68 -6.74 -1.67
CA SER A 145 4.12 -6.57 -1.93
C SER A 145 4.54 -5.10 -1.93
N ALA A 146 3.71 -4.19 -2.46
CA ALA A 146 3.98 -2.76 -2.41
C ALA A 146 3.96 -2.23 -0.97
N MET A 147 2.97 -2.62 -0.16
CA MET A 147 2.86 -2.24 1.25
C MET A 147 4.06 -2.74 2.06
N THR A 148 4.28 -4.07 2.03
CA THR A 148 5.33 -4.68 2.85
C THR A 148 6.74 -4.36 2.36
N GLY A 149 6.93 -4.25 1.04
CA GLY A 149 8.21 -3.85 0.44
C GLY A 149 8.60 -2.42 0.77
N SER A 150 7.64 -1.48 0.69
CA SER A 150 7.87 -0.09 1.09
C SER A 150 8.12 0.03 2.60
N GLY A 151 7.37 -0.70 3.44
CA GLY A 151 7.59 -0.75 4.88
C GLY A 151 8.97 -1.32 5.25
N ALA A 152 9.38 -2.39 4.57
CA ALA A 152 10.70 -2.97 4.73
C ALA A 152 11.81 -2.01 4.28
N LEU A 153 11.61 -1.27 3.19
CA LEU A 153 12.55 -0.24 2.75
C LEU A 153 12.71 0.88 3.77
N VAL A 154 11.59 1.36 4.35
CA VAL A 154 11.61 2.34 5.45
C VAL A 154 12.44 1.81 6.61
N MET A 155 12.20 0.56 7.02
CA MET A 155 12.93 -0.07 8.12
C MET A 155 14.43 -0.25 7.79
N ALA A 156 14.78 -0.57 6.55
CA ALA A 156 16.16 -0.67 6.10
C ALA A 156 16.91 0.66 6.18
N LEU A 157 16.24 1.76 5.79
CA LEU A 157 16.82 3.11 5.75
C LEU A 157 16.77 3.82 7.11
N SER A 158 16.03 3.31 8.09
CA SER A 158 15.88 3.96 9.40
C SER A 158 17.22 4.12 10.15
N ASN A 159 18.16 3.17 10.01
CA ASN A 159 19.48 3.23 10.62
C ASN A 159 20.38 4.34 10.05
N TRP A 160 20.05 4.88 8.88
CA TRP A 160 20.81 5.96 8.25
C TRP A 160 20.30 7.35 8.63
N GLY A 161 19.38 7.44 9.60
CA GLY A 161 18.82 8.70 10.09
C GLY A 161 17.72 9.29 9.23
N PHE A 162 17.27 8.60 8.19
CA PHE A 162 16.18 9.06 7.33
C PHE A 162 14.78 8.86 7.93
N HIS A 163 14.68 8.20 9.09
CA HIS A 163 13.39 7.85 9.71
C HIS A 163 12.39 9.01 9.79
N PRO A 164 12.76 10.25 10.20
CA PRO A 164 11.81 11.35 10.31
C PRO A 164 11.17 11.76 8.96
N TYR A 165 11.88 11.50 7.85
CA TYR A 165 11.48 11.91 6.51
C TYR A 165 10.74 10.82 5.73
N MET A 166 10.77 9.57 6.24
CA MET A 166 10.20 8.42 5.53
C MET A 166 8.69 8.56 5.29
N GLN A 167 7.95 9.06 6.28
CA GLN A 167 6.52 9.30 6.14
C GLN A 167 6.23 10.30 5.01
N ALA A 168 6.98 11.40 4.95
CA ALA A 168 6.85 12.37 3.86
C ALA A 168 7.23 11.75 2.50
N GLY A 169 8.27 10.89 2.46
CA GLY A 169 8.67 10.17 1.26
C GLY A 169 7.60 9.21 0.75
N ILE A 170 6.99 8.40 1.63
CA ILE A 170 5.87 7.50 1.29
C ILE A 170 4.68 8.32 0.81
N PHE A 171 4.37 9.42 1.49
CA PHE A 171 3.26 10.31 1.16
C PHE A 171 3.44 10.99 -0.21
N ALA A 172 4.67 11.42 -0.51
CA ALA A 172 5.02 11.93 -1.84
C ALA A 172 4.86 10.87 -2.93
N ALA A 173 5.37 9.65 -2.69
CA ALA A 173 5.26 8.53 -3.62
C ALA A 173 3.80 8.11 -3.86
N PHE A 174 2.98 8.04 -2.80
CA PHE A 174 1.55 7.81 -2.86
C PHE A 174 0.86 8.87 -3.73
N SER A 175 1.09 10.14 -3.42
CA SER A 175 0.48 11.27 -4.15
C SER A 175 0.89 11.25 -5.62
N TRP A 176 2.16 11.00 -5.91
CA TRP A 176 2.67 10.91 -7.28
C TRP A 176 2.03 9.74 -8.05
N ALA A 177 1.93 8.56 -7.44
CA ALA A 177 1.36 7.38 -8.07
C ALA A 177 -0.10 7.62 -8.51
N TRP A 178 -0.92 8.22 -7.65
CA TRP A 178 -2.33 8.49 -7.93
C TRP A 178 -2.55 9.68 -8.86
N LEU A 179 -1.73 10.72 -8.81
CA LEU A 179 -1.83 11.86 -9.73
C LEU A 179 -1.45 11.45 -11.17
N ASN A 180 -0.57 10.44 -11.32
CA ASN A 180 -0.12 9.97 -12.62
C ASN A 180 -0.77 8.64 -13.05
N GLU A 181 -1.81 8.18 -12.37
CA GLU A 181 -2.50 6.92 -12.66
C GLU A 181 -2.93 6.80 -14.14
N PHE A 182 -3.48 7.87 -14.68
CA PHE A 182 -4.01 7.91 -16.04
C PHE A 182 -2.98 8.26 -17.12
N SER A 183 -1.78 8.66 -16.73
CA SER A 183 -0.71 9.06 -17.68
C SER A 183 -0.11 7.87 -18.44
N HIS A 184 -0.27 6.64 -17.94
CA HIS A 184 0.33 5.44 -18.51
C HIS A 184 -0.67 4.27 -18.54
N PRO A 185 -1.58 4.20 -19.56
CA PRO A 185 -2.64 3.19 -19.59
C PRO A 185 -2.15 1.74 -19.45
N GLY A 186 -1.03 1.39 -20.08
CA GLY A 186 -0.45 0.04 -20.02
C GLY A 186 0.13 -0.37 -18.65
N ARG A 187 0.36 0.59 -17.76
CA ARG A 187 0.92 0.36 -16.41
C ARG A 187 -0.07 0.69 -15.28
N SER A 188 -1.30 1.08 -15.61
CA SER A 188 -2.31 1.55 -14.65
C SER A 188 -2.58 0.53 -13.54
N THR A 189 -2.71 -0.77 -13.84
CA THR A 189 -2.94 -1.82 -12.84
C THR A 189 -1.80 -1.92 -11.82
N GLY A 190 -0.54 -1.81 -12.29
CA GLY A 190 0.63 -1.81 -11.40
C GLY A 190 0.70 -0.56 -10.53
N MET A 191 0.44 0.61 -11.12
CA MET A 191 0.43 1.89 -10.39
C MET A 191 -0.68 1.94 -9.34
N ARG A 192 -1.88 1.43 -9.65
CA ARG A 192 -2.96 1.27 -8.68
C ARG A 192 -2.55 0.37 -7.52
N ALA A 193 -1.91 -0.77 -7.81
CA ALA A 193 -1.45 -1.67 -6.76
C ALA A 193 -0.41 -1.00 -5.85
N ILE A 194 0.54 -0.26 -6.41
CA ILE A 194 1.49 0.55 -5.64
C ILE A 194 0.75 1.59 -4.81
N GLY A 195 -0.16 2.36 -5.41
CA GLY A 195 -0.93 3.39 -4.73
C GLY A 195 -1.74 2.85 -3.54
N TYR A 196 -2.42 1.70 -3.70
CA TYR A 196 -3.13 1.05 -2.59
C TYR A 196 -2.17 0.49 -1.53
N GLY A 197 -1.03 -0.07 -1.92
CA GLY A 197 -0.02 -0.54 -0.98
C GLY A 197 0.54 0.60 -0.12
N LEU A 198 0.84 1.75 -0.75
CA LEU A 198 1.34 2.93 -0.06
C LEU A 198 0.30 3.57 0.86
N VAL A 199 -0.99 3.65 0.46
CA VAL A 199 -2.02 4.18 1.36
C VAL A 199 -2.24 3.27 2.56
N LEU A 200 -2.21 1.94 2.39
CA LEU A 200 -2.31 1.01 3.51
C LEU A 200 -1.11 1.15 4.46
N LEU A 201 0.10 1.36 3.92
CA LEU A 201 1.28 1.62 4.74
C LEU A 201 1.16 2.95 5.49
N LEU A 202 0.67 4.03 4.85
CA LEU A 202 0.42 5.32 5.51
C LEU A 202 -0.61 5.18 6.64
N ILE A 203 -1.69 4.44 6.43
CA ILE A 203 -2.71 4.18 7.46
C ILE A 203 -2.10 3.37 8.61
N ALA A 204 -1.33 2.33 8.30
CA ALA A 204 -0.64 1.54 9.31
C ALA A 204 0.33 2.41 10.13
N ASP A 205 1.10 3.29 9.47
CA ASP A 205 2.00 4.23 10.14
C ASP A 205 1.24 5.24 11.01
N LEU A 206 0.09 5.76 10.57
CA LEU A 206 -0.76 6.66 11.35
C LEU A 206 -1.32 5.98 12.61
N ILE A 207 -1.68 4.71 12.54
CA ILE A 207 -2.26 3.95 13.66
C ILE A 207 -1.16 3.45 14.58
N ILE A 208 -0.12 2.79 14.02
CA ILE A 208 0.97 2.17 14.80
C ILE A 208 1.99 3.23 15.23
N GLY A 209 2.35 4.14 14.34
CA GLY A 209 3.32 5.20 14.61
C GLY A 209 2.84 6.17 15.69
N SER A 210 1.56 6.37 15.81
CA SER A 210 0.96 7.16 16.88
C SER A 210 0.95 6.43 18.23
N THR A 211 0.77 5.09 18.22
CA THR A 211 0.95 4.25 19.43
C THR A 211 2.43 4.08 19.79
N ALA A 212 3.31 4.16 18.80
CA ALA A 212 4.77 4.04 18.96
C ALA A 212 5.46 5.32 19.49
N GLY A 213 4.70 6.33 19.91
CA GLY A 213 5.30 7.43 20.69
C GLY A 213 6.10 6.90 21.90
N MET A 214 5.67 5.78 22.46
CA MET A 214 6.39 5.06 23.51
C MET A 214 7.59 4.24 22.96
N THR A 215 7.50 3.68 21.76
CA THR A 215 8.62 2.98 21.10
C THR A 215 9.56 3.94 20.39
N ARG A 216 9.11 5.13 20.01
CA ARG A 216 9.94 6.17 19.38
C ARG A 216 11.06 6.64 20.31
N SER A 217 10.79 6.81 21.62
CA SER A 217 11.81 7.12 22.60
C SER A 217 12.82 5.97 22.78
N LEU A 218 12.35 4.72 22.78
CA LEU A 218 13.20 3.54 22.92
C LEU A 218 14.12 3.28 21.72
N TRP A 219 13.72 3.69 20.51
CA TRP A 219 14.52 3.53 19.29
C TRP A 219 15.44 4.72 19.02
N LEU A 220 15.01 5.94 19.35
CA LEU A 220 15.84 7.15 19.20
C LEU A 220 16.97 7.22 20.23
N ASP A 221 16.76 6.70 21.44
CA ASP A 221 17.81 6.63 22.47
C ASP A 221 18.92 5.61 22.12
N ARG A 222 18.61 4.61 21.30
CA ARG A 222 19.60 3.61 20.81
C ARG A 222 20.30 4.00 19.52
N ALA A 223 19.68 4.81 18.69
CA ALA A 223 20.30 5.36 17.48
C ALA A 223 21.05 6.63 17.86
N GLY A 224 22.29 6.49 18.29
CA GLY A 224 23.18 7.62 18.53
C GLY A 224 23.08 8.63 17.40
N ILE A 225 23.04 9.91 17.77
CA ILE A 225 22.93 11.13 16.98
C ILE A 225 23.27 10.94 15.49
N SER A 226 22.24 10.71 14.66
CA SER A 226 22.44 10.74 13.22
C SER A 226 22.56 12.19 12.76
N LEU A 227 23.47 12.47 11.84
CA LEU A 227 23.71 13.79 11.24
C LEU A 227 22.42 14.46 10.67
N LEU A 228 21.38 13.67 10.40
CA LEU A 228 20.07 14.11 9.87
C LEU A 228 18.93 14.09 10.92
N GLY A 229 19.19 13.63 12.15
CA GLY A 229 18.19 13.45 13.23
C GLY A 229 18.20 14.56 14.28
N GLY A 230 18.66 15.76 13.96
CA GLY A 230 18.72 16.88 14.89
C GLY A 230 17.34 17.38 15.37
N ALA A 231 17.35 18.32 16.32
CA ALA A 231 16.14 18.92 16.91
C ALA A 231 15.15 19.51 15.88
N PHE A 232 15.62 19.83 14.67
CA PHE A 232 14.82 20.38 13.57
C PHE A 232 14.17 19.30 12.69
N ALA A 233 14.56 18.03 12.79
CA ALA A 233 14.05 16.96 11.92
C ALA A 233 12.50 16.83 11.92
N PRO A 234 11.80 16.91 13.08
CA PRO A 234 10.33 16.88 13.09
C PRO A 234 9.69 18.06 12.36
N TRP A 235 10.29 19.25 12.45
CA TRP A 235 9.80 20.44 11.79
C TRP A 235 9.98 20.38 10.27
N ILE A 236 11.13 19.85 9.83
CA ILE A 236 11.40 19.64 8.40
C ILE A 236 10.44 18.59 7.85
N ALA A 237 10.22 17.49 8.56
CA ALA A 237 9.26 16.45 8.16
C ALA A 237 7.82 17.01 8.02
N ALA A 238 7.40 17.81 9.00
CA ALA A 238 6.09 18.47 8.95
C ALA A 238 5.98 19.48 7.79
N ALA A 239 7.04 20.25 7.55
CA ALA A 239 7.11 21.17 6.41
C ALA A 239 7.03 20.44 5.07
N LEU A 240 7.69 19.28 4.94
CA LEU A 240 7.60 18.43 3.75
C LEU A 240 6.19 17.90 3.53
N ILE A 241 5.50 17.44 4.59
CA ILE A 241 4.10 17.02 4.50
C ILE A 241 3.22 18.17 4.03
N GLY A 242 3.37 19.37 4.62
CA GLY A 242 2.66 20.57 4.21
C GLY A 242 2.92 20.95 2.75
N ALA A 243 4.18 20.88 2.31
CA ALA A 243 4.56 21.15 0.92
C ALA A 243 3.91 20.16 -0.05
N ILE A 244 3.81 18.86 0.33
CA ILE A 244 3.13 17.83 -0.48
C ILE A 244 1.64 18.12 -0.57
N VAL A 245 0.98 18.55 0.53
CA VAL A 245 -0.45 18.95 0.51
C VAL A 245 -0.67 20.06 -0.51
N ILE A 246 0.12 21.14 -0.43
CA ILE A 246 0.01 22.28 -1.36
C ILE A 246 0.30 21.83 -2.80
N TRP A 247 1.33 21.01 -3.01
CA TRP A 247 1.68 20.48 -4.33
C TRP A 247 0.56 19.63 -4.94
N VAL A 248 -0.12 18.79 -4.16
CA VAL A 248 -1.24 17.97 -4.63
C VAL A 248 -2.40 18.88 -5.06
N VAL A 249 -2.79 19.84 -4.22
CA VAL A 249 -3.87 20.77 -4.54
C VAL A 249 -3.54 21.56 -5.80
N TRP A 250 -2.33 22.07 -5.91
CA TRP A 250 -1.87 22.78 -7.12
C TRP A 250 -1.96 21.90 -8.37
N LYS A 251 -1.52 20.64 -8.29
CA LYS A 251 -1.61 19.69 -9.42
C LYS A 251 -3.07 19.39 -9.81
N LEU A 252 -3.97 19.29 -8.85
CA LEU A 252 -5.39 19.09 -9.12
C LEU A 252 -6.03 20.33 -9.77
N LEU A 253 -5.71 21.54 -9.32
CA LEU A 253 -6.16 22.78 -9.95
C LEU A 253 -5.68 22.88 -11.40
N LEU A 254 -4.42 22.54 -11.67
CA LEU A 254 -3.90 22.49 -13.03
C LEU A 254 -4.65 21.49 -13.91
N ARG A 255 -5.03 20.34 -13.34
CA ARG A 255 -5.80 19.31 -14.04
C ARG A 255 -7.21 19.75 -14.39
N GLU A 256 -7.85 20.51 -13.49
CA GLU A 256 -9.19 21.08 -13.70
C GLU A 256 -9.19 22.38 -14.52
N GLY A 257 -8.01 22.89 -14.89
CA GLY A 257 -7.88 24.13 -15.66
C GLY A 257 -8.22 25.41 -14.88
N VAL A 258 -8.25 25.34 -13.53
CA VAL A 258 -8.57 26.47 -12.66
C VAL A 258 -7.31 27.30 -12.41
N ALA A 259 -7.36 28.59 -12.73
CA ALA A 259 -6.24 29.49 -12.48
C ALA A 259 -6.11 29.81 -10.98
N LEU A 260 -4.84 29.94 -10.52
CA LEU A 260 -4.57 30.28 -9.11
C LEU A 260 -5.10 31.67 -8.70
N THR A 261 -5.32 32.56 -9.68
CA THR A 261 -5.83 33.92 -9.47
C THR A 261 -7.35 33.99 -9.37
N GLU A 262 -8.05 32.93 -9.74
CA GLU A 262 -9.50 32.84 -9.63
C GLU A 262 -9.95 32.58 -8.18
N GLU A 263 -11.14 32.99 -7.81
CA GLU A 263 -11.70 32.79 -6.46
C GLU A 263 -11.62 31.32 -6.00
N PRO A 264 -12.03 30.30 -6.81
CA PRO A 264 -11.92 28.90 -6.39
C PRO A 264 -10.48 28.42 -6.24
N GLY A 265 -9.55 28.93 -7.08
CA GLY A 265 -8.11 28.62 -6.98
C GLY A 265 -7.50 29.18 -5.70
N LEU A 266 -7.79 30.44 -5.37
CA LEU A 266 -7.35 31.08 -4.13
C LEU A 266 -7.92 30.37 -2.89
N ALA A 267 -9.20 30.02 -2.91
CA ALA A 267 -9.85 29.29 -1.81
C ALA A 267 -9.21 27.90 -1.59
N ALA A 268 -8.95 27.16 -2.68
CA ALA A 268 -8.33 25.86 -2.61
C ALA A 268 -6.89 25.91 -2.06
N ILE A 269 -6.07 26.84 -2.54
CA ILE A 269 -4.70 27.04 -2.03
C ILE A 269 -4.73 27.56 -0.59
N GLY A 270 -5.62 28.48 -0.24
CA GLY A 270 -5.81 28.95 1.14
C GLY A 270 -6.17 27.79 2.08
N GLY A 271 -7.09 26.91 1.67
CA GLY A 271 -7.43 25.70 2.39
C GLY A 271 -6.24 24.73 2.52
N ALA A 272 -5.46 24.53 1.46
CA ALA A 272 -4.27 23.70 1.49
C ALA A 272 -3.21 24.25 2.47
N VAL A 273 -3.01 25.56 2.50
CA VAL A 273 -2.10 26.22 3.45
C VAL A 273 -2.59 26.03 4.89
N LEU A 274 -3.89 26.20 5.15
CA LEU A 274 -4.45 25.93 6.49
C LEU A 274 -4.23 24.48 6.92
N VAL A 275 -4.49 23.50 6.04
CA VAL A 275 -4.22 22.08 6.31
C VAL A 275 -2.73 21.84 6.54
N ALA A 276 -1.85 22.48 5.76
CA ALA A 276 -0.41 22.39 5.95
C ALA A 276 0.05 22.90 7.32
N LEU A 277 -0.51 24.06 7.75
CA LEU A 277 -0.22 24.63 9.08
C LEU A 277 -0.71 23.72 10.22
N VAL A 278 -1.92 23.17 10.12
CA VAL A 278 -2.43 22.20 11.10
C VAL A 278 -1.57 20.94 11.13
N SER A 279 -1.06 20.51 9.97
CA SER A 279 -0.21 19.32 9.85
C SER A 279 1.14 19.45 10.58
N ILE A 280 1.57 20.66 10.94
CA ILE A 280 2.76 20.88 11.77
C ILE A 280 2.60 20.23 13.16
N LYS A 281 1.40 20.31 13.74
CA LYS A 281 1.08 19.69 15.04
C LYS A 281 0.40 18.33 14.92
N ALA A 282 -0.32 18.12 13.84
CA ALA A 282 -1.11 16.92 13.59
C ALA A 282 -0.87 16.41 12.14
N PRO A 283 0.30 15.85 11.83
CA PRO A 283 0.71 15.49 10.46
C PRO A 283 -0.25 14.49 9.79
N GLY A 284 -0.94 13.66 10.55
CA GLY A 284 -1.94 12.74 10.03
C GLY A 284 -3.13 13.42 9.38
N ILE A 285 -3.50 14.65 9.78
CA ILE A 285 -4.60 15.39 9.15
C ILE A 285 -4.27 15.70 7.69
N GLY A 286 -3.07 16.19 7.41
CA GLY A 286 -2.65 16.46 6.02
C GLY A 286 -2.65 15.22 5.15
N VAL A 287 -2.12 14.12 5.68
CA VAL A 287 -2.08 12.83 4.96
C VAL A 287 -3.49 12.32 4.65
N THR A 288 -4.38 12.28 5.65
CA THR A 288 -5.75 11.78 5.47
C THR A 288 -6.59 12.66 4.55
N MET A 289 -6.44 13.99 4.64
CA MET A 289 -7.11 14.93 3.75
C MET A 289 -6.69 14.76 2.30
N VAL A 290 -5.41 14.53 2.03
CA VAL A 290 -4.94 14.28 0.67
C VAL A 290 -5.43 12.93 0.14
N ILE A 291 -5.50 11.89 0.97
CA ILE A 291 -6.10 10.60 0.57
C ILE A 291 -7.54 10.80 0.13
N LEU A 292 -8.34 11.55 0.91
CA LEU A 292 -9.72 11.90 0.57
C LEU A 292 -9.81 12.72 -0.72
N LEU A 293 -8.99 13.74 -0.84
CA LEU A 293 -8.99 14.66 -1.99
C LEU A 293 -8.65 13.92 -3.29
N ILE A 294 -7.60 13.13 -3.29
CA ILE A 294 -7.21 12.31 -4.45
C ILE A 294 -8.28 11.25 -4.74
N GLY A 295 -8.85 10.63 -3.71
CA GLY A 295 -9.95 9.68 -3.86
C GLY A 295 -11.16 10.31 -4.55
N TYR A 296 -11.52 11.53 -4.16
CA TYR A 296 -12.60 12.30 -4.76
C TYR A 296 -12.27 12.70 -6.21
N ALA A 297 -11.09 13.29 -6.44
CA ALA A 297 -10.64 13.75 -7.75
C ALA A 297 -10.55 12.64 -8.80
N ASN A 298 -10.21 11.40 -8.37
CA ASN A 298 -10.14 10.23 -9.25
C ASN A 298 -11.46 9.41 -9.28
N GLY A 299 -12.52 9.85 -8.57
CA GLY A 299 -13.79 9.09 -8.46
C GLY A 299 -13.62 7.72 -7.79
N ASN A 300 -12.57 7.53 -7.00
CA ASN A 300 -12.21 6.24 -6.41
C ASN A 300 -12.87 6.05 -5.04
N ARG A 301 -14.01 5.34 -5.01
CA ARG A 301 -14.80 5.11 -3.79
C ARG A 301 -14.04 4.36 -2.71
N VAL A 302 -13.15 3.43 -3.10
CA VAL A 302 -12.33 2.65 -2.13
C VAL A 302 -11.34 3.58 -1.45
N LEU A 303 -10.68 4.46 -2.21
CA LEU A 303 -9.72 5.41 -1.67
C LEU A 303 -10.42 6.44 -0.76
N ILE A 304 -11.62 6.90 -1.13
CA ILE A 304 -12.44 7.77 -0.24
C ILE A 304 -12.75 7.04 1.06
N GLY A 305 -13.19 5.78 1.00
CA GLY A 305 -13.48 4.96 2.19
C GLY A 305 -12.25 4.79 3.09
N LEU A 306 -11.08 4.51 2.51
CA LEU A 306 -9.81 4.44 3.24
C LEU A 306 -9.43 5.79 3.85
N GLY A 307 -9.67 6.90 3.15
CA GLY A 307 -9.45 8.25 3.66
C GLY A 307 -10.34 8.60 4.85
N ILE A 308 -11.65 8.29 4.78
CA ILE A 308 -12.58 8.46 5.90
C ILE A 308 -12.13 7.60 7.09
N PHE A 309 -11.84 6.33 6.85
CA PHE A 309 -11.37 5.41 7.90
C PHE A 309 -10.09 5.93 8.56
N SER A 310 -9.10 6.34 7.78
CA SER A 310 -7.84 6.86 8.30
C SER A 310 -8.01 8.14 9.10
N LEU A 311 -8.90 9.04 8.66
CA LEU A 311 -9.20 10.28 9.38
C LEU A 311 -9.85 9.99 10.73
N LEU A 312 -10.87 9.13 10.76
CA LEU A 312 -11.55 8.75 12.00
C LEU A 312 -10.61 8.01 12.97
N ALA A 313 -9.82 7.08 12.47
CA ALA A 313 -8.84 6.35 13.26
C ALA A 313 -7.78 7.30 13.85
N TYR A 314 -7.25 8.22 13.02
CA TYR A 314 -6.27 9.21 13.47
C TYR A 314 -6.85 10.16 14.52
N LEU A 315 -8.04 10.73 14.29
CA LEU A 315 -8.68 11.64 15.25
C LEU A 315 -9.00 10.93 16.56
N SER A 316 -9.55 9.71 16.50
CA SER A 316 -9.86 8.91 17.70
C SER A 316 -8.59 8.65 18.52
N HIS A 317 -7.51 8.28 17.83
CA HIS A 317 -6.23 8.03 18.49
C HIS A 317 -5.61 9.33 19.04
N TYR A 318 -5.61 10.41 18.25
CA TYR A 318 -5.10 11.72 18.67
C TYR A 318 -5.83 12.23 19.94
N TYR A 319 -7.16 12.08 19.97
CA TYR A 319 -7.97 12.45 21.14
C TYR A 319 -7.65 11.59 22.36
N TYR A 320 -7.45 10.29 22.18
CA TYR A 320 -7.04 9.38 23.25
C TYR A 320 -5.68 9.76 23.86
N MET A 321 -4.74 10.24 23.05
CA MET A 321 -3.41 10.63 23.51
C MET A 321 -3.38 12.01 24.21
N LEU A 322 -4.45 12.81 24.13
CA LEU A 322 -4.56 14.09 24.83
C LEU A 322 -5.09 13.94 26.27
N GLN A 323 -5.61 12.76 26.64
CA GLN A 323 -6.06 12.41 27.98
C GLN A 323 -4.93 11.80 28.82
#